data_20c121e9989b3a3c4844a530c868344f
#
_entry.id   20c121e9989b3a3c4844a530c868344f
#
_cell.length_a   1.000
_cell.length_b   1.000
_cell.length_c   1.000
_cell.angle_alpha   90.00
_cell.angle_beta   90.00
_cell.angle_gamma   90.00
#
_symmetry.space_group_name_H-M   'P 1'
#
loop_
_entity.id
_entity.type
_entity.pdbx_description
1 polymer ?
#
loop_
_entity_poly.entity_id
_entity_poly.type
_entity_poly.pdbx_seq_one_letter_code
_entity_poly.pdbx_strand_id
1 'polypeptide(L)'
;MSYTLGIDTSNYATSLAVFDTAGEVVCAKKRFLPVKEGQLGLRQSDALFHHTAALPGMLAELGAEFDLTQIAAVGVSEKPRPVEGSYMPCFLAGVSAGQAFALGRGVPLVRTTHQQGHAAAALFAAQGEKLFREKVLLFHISGGTTDLLLCDEVHSIELLGTSSDLYAGQAVDRLGVKLGFGFPAGAEVSRLAAECTEEVKPKSSVKGMTCSLSGLENQCAALLAAGKSPAYVCKYCLLCVADTVVKMTRAALAQYPGLPVVCAGGVMSSGIIRDWVQRRLPAVRFVPAQYASDNAIGVSILAAREAGLWLK
;
A
#
# COMPACT_ATOMS: atom_id res chain seq x y z
N MET A 1 21.80 14.72 14.45
CA MET A 1 20.81 13.82 13.84
C MET A 1 19.53 14.62 13.71
N SER A 2 18.90 14.66 12.56
CA SER A 2 17.66 15.40 12.35
C SER A 2 16.53 14.40 12.12
N TYR A 3 15.30 14.78 12.47
CA TYR A 3 14.14 13.89 12.37
C TYR A 3 13.03 14.56 11.59
N THR A 4 12.18 13.77 10.95
CA THR A 4 11.02 14.26 10.22
C THR A 4 9.76 13.56 10.69
N LEU A 5 8.66 14.31 10.78
CA LEU A 5 7.35 13.81 11.14
C LEU A 5 6.50 13.64 9.87
N GLY A 6 5.98 12.45 9.64
CA GLY A 6 4.97 12.18 8.62
C GLY A 6 3.59 12.07 9.23
N ILE A 7 2.59 12.67 8.58
CA ILE A 7 1.17 12.59 8.95
C ILE A 7 0.37 12.16 7.73
N ASP A 8 -0.40 11.08 7.85
CA ASP A 8 -1.35 10.66 6.83
C ASP A 8 -2.73 10.40 7.44
N THR A 9 -3.73 11.06 6.87
CA THR A 9 -5.14 10.94 7.24
C THR A 9 -5.95 10.46 6.04
N SER A 10 -5.60 9.27 5.54
CA SER A 10 -6.34 8.60 4.49
C SER A 10 -7.66 7.99 5.01
N ASN A 11 -8.49 7.51 4.11
CA ASN A 11 -9.90 7.17 4.39
C ASN A 11 -10.14 6.16 5.53
N TYR A 12 -9.18 5.32 5.88
CA TYR A 12 -9.40 4.22 6.85
C TYR A 12 -8.52 4.26 8.09
N ALA A 13 -7.46 5.06 8.09
CA ALA A 13 -6.54 5.12 9.21
C ALA A 13 -5.89 6.49 9.37
N THR A 14 -5.72 6.93 10.62
CA THR A 14 -4.80 8.02 10.99
C THR A 14 -3.45 7.40 11.27
N SER A 15 -2.39 7.88 10.65
CA SER A 15 -1.03 7.42 10.90
C SER A 15 -0.04 8.56 11.09
N LEU A 16 0.93 8.34 11.97
CA LEU A 16 2.05 9.22 12.29
C LEU A 16 3.33 8.40 12.23
N ALA A 17 4.42 8.96 11.72
CA ALA A 17 5.73 8.31 11.78
C ALA A 17 6.85 9.33 11.95
N VAL A 18 7.90 8.93 12.66
CA VAL A 18 9.15 9.68 12.77
C VAL A 18 10.24 8.91 12.06
N PHE A 19 10.91 9.58 11.14
CA PHE A 19 12.05 9.06 10.39
C PHE A 19 13.29 9.90 10.72
N ASP A 20 14.43 9.23 10.89
CA ASP A 20 15.69 9.91 11.10
C ASP A 20 16.50 10.05 9.80
N THR A 21 17.45 10.97 9.79
CA THR A 21 18.31 11.23 8.64
C THR A 21 19.44 10.19 8.48
N ALA A 22 19.53 9.21 9.38
CA ALA A 22 20.40 8.05 9.22
C ALA A 22 19.74 6.92 8.43
N GLY A 23 18.41 7.04 8.18
CA GLY A 23 17.67 6.07 7.39
C GLY A 23 16.87 5.06 8.22
N GLU A 24 16.46 5.44 9.44
CA GLU A 24 15.70 4.57 10.33
C GLU A 24 14.31 5.13 10.62
N VAL A 25 13.33 4.24 10.70
CA VAL A 25 11.99 4.56 11.21
C VAL A 25 12.03 4.45 12.73
N VAL A 26 12.05 5.59 13.41
CA VAL A 26 12.22 5.65 14.87
C VAL A 26 10.94 5.30 15.61
N CYS A 27 9.83 5.78 15.12
CA CYS A 27 8.50 5.53 15.70
C CYS A 27 7.43 5.57 14.63
N ALA A 28 6.41 4.72 14.77
CA ALA A 28 5.24 4.73 13.91
C ALA A 28 3.99 4.42 14.72
N LYS A 29 2.94 5.20 14.53
CA LYS A 29 1.62 5.04 15.16
C LYS A 29 0.55 4.96 14.10
N LYS A 30 -0.36 4.00 14.24
CA LYS A 30 -1.50 3.84 13.34
C LYS A 30 -2.76 3.52 14.13
N ARG A 31 -3.84 4.19 13.78
CA ARG A 31 -5.16 3.97 14.38
C ARG A 31 -6.20 3.88 13.27
N PHE A 32 -6.88 2.72 13.18
CA PHE A 32 -7.97 2.56 12.24
C PHE A 32 -9.19 3.36 12.68
N LEU A 33 -9.90 3.93 11.72
CA LEU A 33 -11.15 4.62 11.97
C LEU A 33 -12.27 3.60 12.25
N PRO A 34 -13.20 3.93 13.16
CA PRO A 34 -14.32 3.05 13.43
C PRO A 34 -15.28 2.99 12.24
N VAL A 35 -15.47 1.80 11.68
CA VAL A 35 -16.48 1.52 10.66
C VAL A 35 -17.66 0.85 11.32
N LYS A 36 -18.89 1.36 11.11
CA LYS A 36 -20.10 0.77 11.66
C LYS A 36 -20.32 -0.61 11.06
N GLU A 37 -20.79 -1.54 11.88
CA GLU A 37 -21.11 -2.89 11.46
C GLU A 37 -22.10 -2.88 10.27
N GLY A 38 -21.80 -3.67 9.24
CA GLY A 38 -22.60 -3.72 8.01
C GLY A 38 -22.31 -2.61 6.97
N GLN A 39 -21.41 -1.67 7.26
CA GLN A 39 -20.99 -0.67 6.26
C GLN A 39 -19.70 -1.10 5.56
N LEU A 40 -19.63 -0.86 4.24
CA LEU A 40 -18.48 -1.17 3.39
C LEU A 40 -17.46 -0.01 3.30
N GLY A 41 -17.65 1.06 4.07
CA GLY A 41 -16.78 2.23 4.07
C GLY A 41 -17.25 3.35 4.97
N LEU A 42 -16.49 4.45 5.02
CA LEU A 42 -16.79 5.66 5.77
C LEU A 42 -17.17 6.81 4.83
N ARG A 43 -18.15 7.62 5.25
CA ARG A 43 -18.38 8.91 4.62
C ARG A 43 -17.17 9.81 4.87
N GLN A 44 -16.85 10.68 3.92
CA GLN A 44 -15.69 11.57 4.04
C GLN A 44 -15.79 12.55 5.22
N SER A 45 -17.00 13.00 5.56
CA SER A 45 -17.27 13.82 6.74
C SER A 45 -16.95 13.08 8.04
N ASP A 46 -17.33 11.78 8.11
CA ASP A 46 -17.11 10.96 9.28
C ASP A 46 -15.62 10.63 9.43
N ALA A 47 -14.93 10.35 8.30
CA ALA A 47 -13.49 10.15 8.29
C ALA A 47 -12.75 11.41 8.77
N LEU A 48 -13.10 12.60 8.25
CA LEU A 48 -12.54 13.88 8.69
C LEU A 48 -12.74 14.10 10.19
N PHE A 49 -13.96 13.85 10.70
CA PHE A 49 -14.27 13.98 12.13
C PHE A 49 -13.38 13.05 12.99
N HIS A 50 -13.31 11.77 12.61
CA HIS A 50 -12.53 10.79 13.37
C HIS A 50 -11.03 11.08 13.34
N HIS A 51 -10.48 11.51 12.21
CA HIS A 51 -9.08 11.94 12.13
C HIS A 51 -8.80 13.14 13.03
N THR A 52 -9.68 14.16 12.97
CA THR A 52 -9.55 15.36 13.80
C THR A 52 -9.60 15.03 15.29
N ALA A 53 -10.46 14.10 15.69
CA ALA A 53 -10.58 13.65 17.07
C ALA A 53 -9.38 12.79 17.52
N ALA A 54 -8.78 11.99 16.62
CA ALA A 54 -7.70 11.07 16.96
C ALA A 54 -6.32 11.75 17.03
N LEU A 55 -6.07 12.73 16.15
CA LEU A 55 -4.73 13.35 15.99
C LEU A 55 -4.14 13.92 17.27
N PRO A 56 -4.87 14.68 18.12
CA PRO A 56 -4.28 15.24 19.34
C PRO A 56 -3.76 14.16 20.29
N GLY A 57 -4.55 13.09 20.50
CA GLY A 57 -4.16 11.96 21.35
C GLY A 57 -2.95 11.20 20.77
N MET A 58 -2.95 10.94 19.47
CA MET A 58 -1.85 10.25 18.80
C MET A 58 -0.54 11.07 18.81
N LEU A 59 -0.61 12.41 18.67
CA LEU A 59 0.55 13.29 18.81
C LEU A 59 1.06 13.31 20.25
N ALA A 60 0.19 13.29 21.25
CA ALA A 60 0.58 13.20 22.65
C ALA A 60 1.27 11.85 22.96
N GLU A 61 0.73 10.73 22.45
CA GLU A 61 1.35 9.41 22.55
C GLU A 61 2.73 9.36 21.88
N LEU A 62 2.86 9.99 20.72
CA LEU A 62 4.14 10.10 20.01
C LEU A 62 5.14 10.94 20.82
N GLY A 63 4.69 12.08 21.38
CA GLY A 63 5.51 12.96 22.19
C GLY A 63 5.94 12.39 23.55
N ALA A 64 5.23 11.36 24.05
CA ALA A 64 5.64 10.61 25.23
C ALA A 64 6.80 9.64 24.96
N GLU A 65 6.96 9.19 23.70
CA GLU A 65 8.00 8.25 23.29
C GLU A 65 9.17 8.92 22.58
N PHE A 66 8.93 10.08 21.97
CA PHE A 66 9.92 10.80 21.17
C PHE A 66 9.84 12.30 21.43
N ASP A 67 11.01 12.94 21.62
CA ASP A 67 11.10 14.39 21.78
C ASP A 67 10.78 15.13 20.48
N LEU A 68 9.53 15.60 20.35
CA LEU A 68 9.04 16.31 19.17
C LEU A 68 9.78 17.64 18.90
N THR A 69 10.59 18.13 19.85
CA THR A 69 11.42 19.32 19.60
C THR A 69 12.58 19.04 18.65
N GLN A 70 12.91 17.79 18.37
CA GLN A 70 13.95 17.37 17.43
C GLN A 70 13.46 17.29 15.98
N ILE A 71 12.16 17.47 15.72
CA ILE A 71 11.60 17.46 14.37
C ILE A 71 12.09 18.67 13.58
N ALA A 72 12.73 18.41 12.44
CA ALA A 72 13.32 19.42 11.55
C ALA A 72 12.47 19.66 10.28
N ALA A 73 11.54 18.78 9.95
CA ALA A 73 10.56 18.99 8.90
C ALA A 73 9.31 18.13 9.13
N VAL A 74 8.17 18.56 8.59
CA VAL A 74 6.90 17.84 8.66
C VAL A 74 6.43 17.50 7.25
N GLY A 75 6.02 16.26 7.03
CA GLY A 75 5.34 15.82 5.81
C GLY A 75 3.86 15.56 6.07
N VAL A 76 3.02 15.90 5.11
CA VAL A 76 1.58 15.59 5.15
C VAL A 76 1.10 15.06 3.81
N SER A 77 0.25 14.04 3.81
CA SER A 77 -0.56 13.71 2.64
C SER A 77 -1.68 14.74 2.51
N GLU A 78 -1.76 15.46 1.39
CA GLU A 78 -2.81 16.46 1.15
C GLU A 78 -3.96 15.97 0.28
N LYS A 79 -3.74 14.88 -0.48
CA LYS A 79 -4.69 14.31 -1.43
C LYS A 79 -4.34 12.86 -1.77
N PRO A 80 -5.28 12.09 -2.38
CA PRO A 80 -5.04 10.67 -2.70
C PRO A 80 -3.89 10.43 -3.69
N ARG A 81 -3.91 11.12 -4.83
CA ARG A 81 -2.99 10.87 -5.97
C ARG A 81 -2.40 12.18 -6.51
N PRO A 82 -1.21 12.14 -7.16
CA PRO A 82 -0.57 13.33 -7.75
C PRO A 82 -1.18 13.72 -9.10
N VAL A 83 -2.51 13.76 -9.19
CA VAL A 83 -3.25 14.16 -10.39
C VAL A 83 -4.19 15.30 -10.08
N GLU A 84 -4.49 16.11 -11.10
CA GLU A 84 -5.44 17.21 -10.99
C GLU A 84 -6.84 16.69 -10.61
N GLY A 85 -7.57 17.42 -9.77
CA GLY A 85 -8.88 17.02 -9.29
C GLY A 85 -8.90 15.91 -8.24
N SER A 86 -7.75 15.32 -7.89
CA SER A 86 -7.66 14.34 -6.80
C SER A 86 -7.85 15.06 -5.46
N TYR A 87 -9.03 14.90 -4.86
CA TYR A 87 -9.39 15.54 -3.61
C TYR A 87 -10.26 14.64 -2.74
N MET A 88 -9.94 14.57 -1.46
CA MET A 88 -10.79 13.95 -0.44
C MET A 88 -10.71 14.76 0.87
N PRO A 89 -11.86 15.16 1.45
CA PRO A 89 -11.89 16.02 2.66
C PRO A 89 -11.14 15.47 3.85
N CYS A 90 -11.05 14.14 4.02
CA CYS A 90 -10.37 13.51 5.16
C CYS A 90 -8.91 13.96 5.31
N PHE A 91 -8.21 14.30 4.23
CA PHE A 91 -6.82 14.77 4.29
C PHE A 91 -6.66 16.14 4.96
N LEU A 92 -7.72 16.95 5.02
CA LEU A 92 -7.68 18.26 5.66
C LEU A 92 -7.29 18.19 7.14
N ALA A 93 -7.64 17.11 7.84
CA ALA A 93 -7.24 16.92 9.25
C ALA A 93 -5.72 16.86 9.40
N GLY A 94 -5.05 16.03 8.58
CA GLY A 94 -3.60 15.90 8.59
C GLY A 94 -2.89 17.17 8.14
N VAL A 95 -3.39 17.83 7.09
CA VAL A 95 -2.84 19.10 6.60
C VAL A 95 -2.95 20.19 7.66
N SER A 96 -4.10 20.30 8.32
CA SER A 96 -4.32 21.30 9.38
C SER A 96 -3.39 21.08 10.58
N ALA A 97 -3.31 19.83 11.08
CA ALA A 97 -2.44 19.49 12.20
C ALA A 97 -0.96 19.68 11.86
N GLY A 98 -0.53 19.20 10.67
CA GLY A 98 0.86 19.33 10.23
C GLY A 98 1.27 20.79 9.99
N GLN A 99 0.39 21.60 9.42
CA GLN A 99 0.65 23.04 9.25
C GLN A 99 0.77 23.77 10.58
N ALA A 100 -0.14 23.50 11.54
CA ALA A 100 -0.08 24.09 12.87
C ALA A 100 1.21 23.69 13.61
N PHE A 101 1.59 22.40 13.55
CA PHE A 101 2.83 21.90 14.15
C PHE A 101 4.06 22.55 13.50
N ALA A 102 4.14 22.56 12.17
CA ALA A 102 5.26 23.14 11.43
C ALA A 102 5.47 24.62 11.75
N LEU A 103 4.39 25.41 11.75
CA LEU A 103 4.42 26.83 12.13
C LEU A 103 4.85 27.03 13.59
N GLY A 104 4.30 26.26 14.53
CA GLY A 104 4.64 26.35 15.94
C GLY A 104 6.11 25.99 16.23
N ARG A 105 6.70 25.12 15.38
CA ARG A 105 8.11 24.72 15.47
C ARG A 105 9.07 25.57 14.62
N GLY A 106 8.55 26.37 13.69
CA GLY A 106 9.37 27.10 12.74
C GLY A 106 10.11 26.21 11.74
N VAL A 107 9.53 25.05 11.37
CA VAL A 107 10.13 24.09 10.45
C VAL A 107 9.32 24.00 9.15
N PRO A 108 9.91 23.53 8.02
CA PRO A 108 9.20 23.42 6.76
C PRO A 108 8.08 22.37 6.82
N LEU A 109 6.98 22.63 6.08
CA LEU A 109 5.93 21.68 5.76
C LEU A 109 6.08 21.20 4.32
N VAL A 110 6.24 19.91 4.15
CA VAL A 110 6.27 19.22 2.84
C VAL A 110 4.90 18.62 2.57
N ARG A 111 4.31 18.98 1.44
CA ARG A 111 3.03 18.44 0.98
C ARG A 111 3.26 17.35 -0.06
N THR A 112 2.67 16.20 0.15
CA THR A 112 2.79 15.04 -0.70
C THR A 112 1.41 14.40 -0.91
N THR A 113 1.34 13.28 -1.59
CA THR A 113 0.11 12.52 -1.76
C THR A 113 0.19 11.17 -1.06
N HIS A 114 -0.97 10.62 -0.73
CA HIS A 114 -1.08 9.30 -0.14
C HIS A 114 -0.41 8.21 -1.00
N GLN A 115 -0.58 8.28 -2.33
CA GLN A 115 0.06 7.34 -3.26
C GLN A 115 1.60 7.49 -3.27
N GLN A 116 2.12 8.71 -3.21
CA GLN A 116 3.58 8.94 -3.08
C GLN A 116 4.11 8.41 -1.75
N GLY A 117 3.36 8.57 -0.65
CA GLY A 117 3.70 7.98 0.64
C GLY A 117 3.82 6.44 0.55
N HIS A 118 2.85 5.77 -0.07
CA HIS A 118 2.95 4.32 -0.31
C HIS A 118 4.16 3.93 -1.17
N ALA A 119 4.40 4.66 -2.24
CA ALA A 119 5.55 4.39 -3.11
C ALA A 119 6.87 4.56 -2.34
N ALA A 120 7.02 5.67 -1.60
CA ALA A 120 8.21 5.94 -0.81
C ALA A 120 8.47 4.86 0.25
N ALA A 121 7.46 4.47 1.02
CA ALA A 121 7.58 3.39 2.00
C ALA A 121 7.99 2.06 1.35
N ALA A 122 7.39 1.74 0.19
CA ALA A 122 7.69 0.52 -0.55
C ALA A 122 9.13 0.50 -1.10
N LEU A 123 9.58 1.59 -1.72
CA LEU A 123 10.94 1.68 -2.26
C LEU A 123 11.99 1.65 -1.15
N PHE A 124 11.74 2.36 -0.06
CA PHE A 124 12.61 2.33 1.12
C PHE A 124 12.76 0.92 1.68
N ALA A 125 11.66 0.21 1.90
CA ALA A 125 11.66 -1.15 2.45
C ALA A 125 12.26 -2.20 1.49
N ALA A 126 12.25 -1.94 0.17
CA ALA A 126 12.77 -2.87 -0.82
C ALA A 126 14.29 -2.79 -0.99
N GLN A 127 14.91 -1.62 -0.93
CA GLN A 127 16.35 -1.45 -1.10
C GLN A 127 16.89 -0.10 -0.57
N GLY A 128 16.18 0.58 0.30
CA GLY A 128 16.60 1.85 0.84
C GLY A 128 16.80 2.94 -0.23
N GLU A 129 17.89 3.70 -0.11
CA GLU A 129 18.15 4.90 -0.92
C GLU A 129 18.24 4.67 -2.43
N LYS A 130 18.75 3.52 -2.85
CA LYS A 130 19.06 3.28 -4.27
C LYS A 130 17.83 3.46 -5.17
N LEU A 131 16.69 2.89 -4.76
CA LEU A 131 15.48 2.94 -5.56
C LEU A 131 14.83 4.33 -5.64
N PHE A 132 15.18 5.25 -4.76
CA PHE A 132 14.73 6.64 -4.83
C PHE A 132 15.41 7.45 -5.95
N ARG A 133 16.51 6.95 -6.51
CA ARG A 133 17.30 7.63 -7.56
C ARG A 133 17.13 6.98 -8.93
N GLU A 134 16.23 5.99 -9.03
CA GLU A 134 16.02 5.20 -10.25
C GLU A 134 14.54 5.20 -10.66
N LYS A 135 14.29 4.92 -11.92
CA LYS A 135 12.94 4.54 -12.37
C LYS A 135 12.63 3.13 -11.91
N VAL A 136 11.46 2.93 -11.33
CA VAL A 136 11.03 1.67 -10.72
C VAL A 136 9.62 1.31 -11.19
N LEU A 137 9.41 0.06 -11.53
CA LEU A 137 8.08 -0.52 -11.71
C LEU A 137 7.54 -0.96 -10.34
N LEU A 138 6.48 -0.34 -9.87
CA LEU A 138 5.88 -0.62 -8.56
C LEU A 138 4.47 -1.21 -8.73
N PHE A 139 4.27 -2.45 -8.29
CA PHE A 139 2.94 -2.98 -8.05
C PHE A 139 2.44 -2.55 -6.69
N HIS A 140 1.29 -1.90 -6.65
CA HIS A 140 0.54 -1.64 -5.44
C HIS A 140 -0.78 -2.41 -5.48
N ILE A 141 -0.84 -3.54 -4.76
CA ILE A 141 -1.99 -4.45 -4.78
C ILE A 141 -2.56 -4.62 -3.36
N SER A 142 -3.75 -4.07 -3.16
CA SER A 142 -4.45 -4.02 -1.88
C SER A 142 -5.94 -4.34 -2.05
N GLY A 143 -6.74 -4.14 -1.01
CA GLY A 143 -8.21 -4.23 -1.08
C GLY A 143 -8.85 -3.21 -2.03
N GLY A 144 -8.24 -2.05 -2.22
CA GLY A 144 -8.76 -0.94 -3.03
C GLY A 144 -7.99 -0.63 -4.30
N THR A 145 -6.89 -1.36 -4.59
CA THR A 145 -6.03 -1.08 -5.74
C THR A 145 -5.45 -2.35 -6.34
N THR A 146 -5.21 -2.34 -7.64
CA THR A 146 -4.44 -3.35 -8.37
C THR A 146 -3.69 -2.61 -9.47
N ASP A 147 -2.74 -1.79 -9.07
CA ASP A 147 -2.07 -0.84 -9.95
C ASP A 147 -0.61 -1.26 -10.19
N LEU A 148 -0.19 -1.14 -11.45
CA LEU A 148 1.20 -1.14 -11.88
C LEU A 148 1.60 0.30 -12.20
N LEU A 149 2.56 0.81 -11.47
CA LEU A 149 3.01 2.20 -11.51
C LEU A 149 4.44 2.26 -12.06
N LEU A 150 4.74 3.29 -12.84
CA LEU A 150 6.11 3.73 -13.10
C LEU A 150 6.39 4.89 -12.14
N CYS A 151 7.30 4.66 -11.21
CA CYS A 151 7.81 5.67 -10.30
C CYS A 151 9.13 6.22 -10.84
N ASP A 152 9.19 7.51 -11.11
CA ASP A 152 10.40 8.22 -11.46
C ASP A 152 10.80 9.10 -10.29
N GLU A 153 11.82 8.67 -9.55
CA GLU A 153 12.29 9.32 -8.32
C GLU A 153 11.21 9.60 -7.25
N VAL A 154 10.09 8.86 -7.27
CA VAL A 154 8.92 9.01 -6.40
C VAL A 154 8.11 10.31 -6.64
N HIS A 155 8.67 11.30 -7.31
CA HIS A 155 7.95 12.56 -7.62
C HIS A 155 6.94 12.39 -8.75
N SER A 156 7.34 11.71 -9.80
CA SER A 156 6.46 11.36 -10.92
C SER A 156 5.99 9.91 -10.75
N ILE A 157 4.69 9.74 -10.65
CA ILE A 157 4.04 8.43 -10.60
C ILE A 157 3.06 8.35 -11.75
N GLU A 158 3.34 7.48 -12.71
CA GLU A 158 2.49 7.19 -13.85
C GLU A 158 1.79 5.84 -13.67
N LEU A 159 0.48 5.79 -13.91
CA LEU A 159 -0.29 4.55 -13.93
C LEU A 159 -0.10 3.86 -15.28
N LEU A 160 0.68 2.78 -15.32
CA LEU A 160 0.90 1.98 -16.52
C LEU A 160 -0.19 0.94 -16.77
N GLY A 161 -0.78 0.42 -15.69
CA GLY A 161 -1.79 -0.62 -15.79
C GLY A 161 -2.55 -0.82 -14.49
N THR A 162 -3.78 -1.33 -14.61
CA THR A 162 -4.68 -1.57 -13.48
C THR A 162 -5.62 -2.73 -13.79
N SER A 163 -6.46 -3.09 -12.83
CA SER A 163 -7.60 -3.98 -13.11
C SER A 163 -8.74 -3.19 -13.72
N SER A 164 -9.33 -3.72 -14.80
CA SER A 164 -10.45 -3.08 -15.50
C SER A 164 -11.80 -3.22 -14.80
N ASP A 165 -11.90 -4.08 -13.78
CA ASP A 165 -13.19 -4.43 -13.17
C ASP A 165 -13.10 -4.62 -11.64
N LEU A 166 -12.47 -5.66 -11.14
CA LEU A 166 -12.40 -6.02 -9.74
C LEU A 166 -10.95 -5.96 -9.24
N TYR A 167 -10.71 -5.38 -8.08
CA TYR A 167 -9.37 -5.38 -7.47
C TYR A 167 -9.01 -6.75 -6.87
N ALA A 168 -7.73 -7.08 -6.89
CA ALA A 168 -7.24 -8.38 -6.43
C ALA A 168 -7.58 -8.66 -4.96
N GLY A 169 -7.44 -7.67 -4.09
CA GLY A 169 -7.83 -7.82 -2.68
C GLY A 169 -9.33 -8.08 -2.52
N GLN A 170 -10.17 -7.40 -3.30
CA GLN A 170 -11.61 -7.66 -3.30
C GLN A 170 -11.93 -9.07 -3.77
N ALA A 171 -11.25 -9.59 -4.79
CA ALA A 171 -11.47 -10.96 -5.26
C ALA A 171 -11.12 -11.99 -4.17
N VAL A 172 -10.01 -11.77 -3.45
CA VAL A 172 -9.58 -12.61 -2.33
C VAL A 172 -10.57 -12.52 -1.17
N ASP A 173 -10.98 -11.31 -0.78
CA ASP A 173 -11.89 -11.08 0.34
C ASP A 173 -13.29 -11.67 0.06
N ARG A 174 -13.83 -11.50 -1.15
CA ARG A 174 -15.12 -12.08 -1.54
C ARG A 174 -15.11 -13.61 -1.49
N LEU A 175 -14.01 -14.24 -1.94
CA LEU A 175 -13.84 -15.68 -1.79
C LEU A 175 -13.85 -16.09 -0.32
N GLY A 176 -13.07 -15.38 0.52
CA GLY A 176 -12.97 -15.66 1.95
C GLY A 176 -14.32 -15.53 2.67
N VAL A 177 -15.05 -14.44 2.42
CA VAL A 177 -16.41 -14.24 2.97
C VAL A 177 -17.36 -15.34 2.52
N LYS A 178 -17.29 -15.78 1.25
CA LYS A 178 -18.08 -16.90 0.74
C LYS A 178 -17.76 -18.23 1.43
N LEU A 179 -16.54 -18.40 1.91
CA LEU A 179 -16.09 -19.55 2.71
C LEU A 179 -16.38 -19.41 4.21
N GLY A 180 -17.03 -18.30 4.65
CA GLY A 180 -17.41 -18.04 6.02
C GLY A 180 -16.36 -17.33 6.88
N PHE A 181 -15.30 -16.80 6.28
CA PHE A 181 -14.30 -16.00 7.01
C PHE A 181 -14.78 -14.55 7.23
N GLY A 182 -14.25 -13.91 8.28
CA GLY A 182 -14.47 -12.49 8.53
C GLY A 182 -13.75 -11.60 7.50
N PHE A 183 -14.21 -10.35 7.39
CA PHE A 183 -13.55 -9.34 6.55
C PHE A 183 -12.55 -8.50 7.38
N PRO A 184 -11.33 -8.22 6.88
CA PRO A 184 -10.73 -8.70 5.61
C PRO A 184 -10.26 -10.16 5.71
N ALA A 185 -10.47 -10.94 4.65
CA ALA A 185 -10.30 -12.40 4.66
C ALA A 185 -8.93 -12.88 4.12
N GLY A 186 -8.08 -11.97 3.64
CA GLY A 186 -6.84 -12.31 2.92
C GLY A 186 -5.89 -13.22 3.70
N ALA A 187 -5.76 -13.02 5.01
CA ALA A 187 -4.90 -13.83 5.88
C ALA A 187 -5.41 -15.29 5.97
N GLU A 188 -6.72 -15.47 6.20
CA GLU A 188 -7.35 -16.79 6.31
C GLU A 188 -7.34 -17.54 4.97
N VAL A 189 -7.58 -16.83 3.86
CA VAL A 189 -7.46 -17.39 2.51
C VAL A 189 -6.04 -17.87 2.24
N SER A 190 -5.02 -17.10 2.62
CA SER A 190 -3.61 -17.49 2.47
C SER A 190 -3.25 -18.69 3.35
N ARG A 191 -3.72 -18.71 4.59
CA ARG A 191 -3.51 -19.82 5.52
C ARG A 191 -4.13 -21.12 4.97
N LEU A 192 -5.39 -21.08 4.58
CA LEU A 192 -6.10 -22.25 4.05
C LEU A 192 -5.48 -22.73 2.72
N ALA A 193 -5.08 -21.81 1.85
CA ALA A 193 -4.42 -22.15 0.59
C ALA A 193 -3.09 -22.90 0.79
N ALA A 194 -2.36 -22.63 1.89
CA ALA A 194 -1.11 -23.31 2.21
C ALA A 194 -1.30 -24.81 2.59
N GLU A 195 -2.50 -25.21 2.99
CA GLU A 195 -2.84 -26.61 3.29
C GLU A 195 -2.99 -27.45 2.02
N CYS A 196 -3.16 -26.82 0.85
CA CYS A 196 -3.34 -27.52 -0.41
C CYS A 196 -2.01 -28.02 -0.98
N THR A 197 -1.83 -29.33 -1.05
CA THR A 197 -0.66 -30.00 -1.65
C THR A 197 -0.82 -30.29 -3.14
N GLU A 198 -2.05 -30.19 -3.67
CA GLU A 198 -2.33 -30.45 -5.10
C GLU A 198 -1.61 -29.42 -6.00
N GLU A 199 -1.25 -29.86 -7.20
CA GLU A 199 -0.83 -28.96 -8.27
C GLU A 199 -2.03 -28.15 -8.76
N VAL A 200 -1.86 -26.82 -8.79
CA VAL A 200 -2.91 -25.89 -9.23
C VAL A 200 -2.41 -25.08 -10.42
N LYS A 201 -3.16 -25.10 -11.52
CA LYS A 201 -2.84 -24.33 -12.74
C LYS A 201 -3.74 -23.10 -12.80
N PRO A 202 -3.20 -21.87 -12.60
CA PRO A 202 -4.00 -20.65 -12.64
C PRO A 202 -4.41 -20.29 -14.07
N LYS A 203 -5.57 -19.61 -14.19
CA LYS A 203 -6.06 -19.05 -15.44
C LYS A 203 -6.36 -17.57 -15.24
N SER A 204 -5.35 -16.73 -15.40
CA SER A 204 -5.49 -15.27 -15.30
C SER A 204 -5.88 -14.64 -16.64
N SER A 205 -6.58 -13.50 -16.58
CA SER A 205 -6.98 -12.69 -17.73
C SER A 205 -6.16 -11.39 -17.74
N VAL A 206 -5.19 -11.29 -18.66
CA VAL A 206 -4.28 -10.15 -18.78
C VAL A 206 -4.12 -9.76 -20.25
N LYS A 207 -4.22 -8.46 -20.54
CA LYS A 207 -3.96 -7.88 -21.86
C LYS A 207 -2.96 -6.73 -21.69
N GLY A 208 -1.72 -6.96 -22.10
CA GLY A 208 -0.63 -6.01 -21.87
C GLY A 208 -0.40 -5.81 -20.36
N MET A 209 -0.51 -4.58 -19.89
CA MET A 209 -0.38 -4.20 -18.48
C MET A 209 -1.71 -4.04 -17.75
N THR A 210 -2.83 -4.43 -18.35
CA THR A 210 -4.17 -4.39 -17.75
C THR A 210 -4.69 -5.80 -17.50
N CYS A 211 -5.37 -6.02 -16.38
CA CYS A 211 -5.99 -7.30 -16.05
C CYS A 211 -7.51 -7.17 -15.83
N SER A 212 -8.18 -8.31 -15.79
CA SER A 212 -9.59 -8.45 -15.39
C SER A 212 -9.68 -9.57 -14.36
N LEU A 213 -10.27 -9.30 -13.22
CA LEU A 213 -10.37 -10.21 -12.08
C LEU A 213 -11.81 -10.59 -11.70
N SER A 214 -12.84 -9.98 -12.31
CA SER A 214 -14.24 -10.36 -12.07
C SER A 214 -14.53 -11.81 -12.45
N GLY A 215 -13.90 -12.30 -13.51
CA GLY A 215 -13.98 -13.70 -13.93
C GLY A 215 -13.41 -14.69 -12.91
N LEU A 216 -12.48 -14.26 -12.05
CA LEU A 216 -11.87 -15.10 -11.02
C LEU A 216 -12.89 -15.54 -9.96
N GLU A 217 -13.80 -14.65 -9.56
CA GLU A 217 -14.88 -14.99 -8.62
C GLU A 217 -15.75 -16.14 -9.17
N ASN A 218 -16.14 -16.06 -10.45
CA ASN A 218 -16.92 -17.10 -11.12
C ASN A 218 -16.14 -18.42 -11.25
N GLN A 219 -14.84 -18.35 -11.55
CA GLN A 219 -13.98 -19.54 -11.63
C GLN A 219 -13.87 -20.23 -10.27
N CYS A 220 -13.66 -19.48 -9.18
CA CYS A 220 -13.65 -20.02 -7.82
C CYS A 220 -14.99 -20.66 -7.45
N ALA A 221 -16.11 -20.01 -7.77
CA ALA A 221 -17.44 -20.56 -7.54
C ALA A 221 -17.69 -21.88 -8.29
N ALA A 222 -17.27 -21.95 -9.55
CA ALA A 222 -17.37 -23.16 -10.36
C ALA A 222 -16.52 -24.32 -9.82
N LEU A 223 -15.30 -24.03 -9.33
CA LEU A 223 -14.44 -25.03 -8.70
C LEU A 223 -15.05 -25.59 -7.40
N LEU A 224 -15.64 -24.73 -6.56
CA LEU A 224 -16.37 -25.16 -5.36
C LEU A 224 -17.57 -26.05 -5.74
N ALA A 225 -18.36 -25.66 -6.74
CA ALA A 225 -19.50 -26.43 -7.23
C ALA A 225 -19.08 -27.79 -7.84
N ALA A 226 -17.88 -27.86 -8.42
CA ALA A 226 -17.27 -29.09 -8.92
C ALA A 226 -16.64 -29.97 -7.81
N GLY A 227 -16.83 -29.64 -6.54
CA GLY A 227 -16.37 -30.44 -5.39
C GLY A 227 -14.89 -30.29 -5.06
N LYS A 228 -14.20 -29.27 -5.59
CA LYS A 228 -12.82 -28.97 -5.16
C LYS A 228 -12.82 -28.46 -3.72
N SER A 229 -11.79 -28.87 -2.96
CA SER A 229 -11.65 -28.45 -1.57
C SER A 229 -11.51 -26.93 -1.43
N PRO A 230 -12.00 -26.31 -0.35
CA PRO A 230 -11.78 -24.88 -0.08
C PRO A 230 -10.30 -24.48 -0.13
N ALA A 231 -9.39 -25.33 0.36
CA ALA A 231 -7.95 -25.10 0.29
C ALA A 231 -7.43 -25.02 -1.16
N TYR A 232 -7.90 -25.90 -2.04
CA TYR A 232 -7.57 -25.85 -3.46
C TYR A 232 -8.05 -24.55 -4.11
N VAL A 233 -9.28 -24.13 -3.82
CA VAL A 233 -9.88 -22.94 -4.43
C VAL A 233 -9.21 -21.66 -3.92
N CYS A 234 -8.85 -21.59 -2.64
CA CYS A 234 -8.04 -20.51 -2.09
C CYS A 234 -6.67 -20.41 -2.78
N LYS A 235 -5.99 -21.54 -2.95
CA LYS A 235 -4.71 -21.60 -3.67
C LYS A 235 -4.86 -21.19 -5.13
N TYR A 236 -5.92 -21.63 -5.80
CA TYR A 236 -6.23 -21.22 -7.17
C TYR A 236 -6.41 -19.71 -7.29
N CYS A 237 -7.19 -19.10 -6.40
CA CYS A 237 -7.42 -17.66 -6.37
C CYS A 237 -6.10 -16.88 -6.24
N LEU A 238 -5.28 -17.22 -5.25
CA LEU A 238 -3.99 -16.55 -5.02
C LEU A 238 -3.01 -16.74 -6.18
N LEU A 239 -2.99 -17.94 -6.78
CA LEU A 239 -2.13 -18.21 -7.94
C LEU A 239 -2.60 -17.47 -9.20
N CYS A 240 -3.91 -17.24 -9.39
CA CYS A 240 -4.41 -16.40 -10.48
C CYS A 240 -3.95 -14.93 -10.32
N VAL A 241 -3.97 -14.41 -9.09
CA VAL A 241 -3.42 -13.07 -8.80
C VAL A 241 -1.91 -13.05 -9.08
N ALA A 242 -1.18 -14.06 -8.60
CA ALA A 242 0.27 -14.17 -8.83
C ALA A 242 0.64 -14.25 -10.32
N ASP A 243 -0.11 -15.04 -11.10
CA ASP A 243 0.08 -15.18 -12.55
C ASP A 243 -0.26 -13.87 -13.30
N THR A 244 -1.26 -13.11 -12.80
CA THR A 244 -1.56 -11.76 -13.28
C THR A 244 -0.35 -10.85 -13.11
N VAL A 245 0.26 -10.81 -11.93
CA VAL A 245 1.46 -10.02 -11.66
C VAL A 245 2.61 -10.42 -12.60
N VAL A 246 2.86 -11.73 -12.76
CA VAL A 246 3.91 -12.22 -13.68
C VAL A 246 3.69 -11.75 -15.12
N LYS A 247 2.47 -11.86 -15.63
CA LYS A 247 2.15 -11.46 -17.01
C LYS A 247 2.25 -9.95 -17.22
N MET A 248 1.70 -9.15 -16.29
CA MET A 248 1.80 -7.69 -16.35
C MET A 248 3.25 -7.23 -16.23
N THR A 249 4.05 -7.84 -15.34
CA THR A 249 5.49 -7.56 -15.22
C THR A 249 6.23 -7.81 -16.52
N ARG A 250 6.00 -8.95 -17.18
CA ARG A 250 6.64 -9.26 -18.47
C ARG A 250 6.27 -8.26 -19.55
N ALA A 251 5.00 -7.85 -19.61
CA ALA A 251 4.55 -6.81 -20.54
C ALA A 251 5.20 -5.45 -20.26
N ALA A 252 5.34 -5.08 -18.99
CA ALA A 252 6.00 -3.85 -18.60
C ALA A 252 7.51 -3.87 -18.91
N LEU A 253 8.20 -4.96 -18.59
CA LEU A 253 9.63 -5.10 -18.88
C LEU A 253 9.95 -5.17 -20.37
N ALA A 254 8.99 -5.53 -21.23
CA ALA A 254 9.13 -5.44 -22.68
C ALA A 254 9.15 -3.98 -23.16
N GLN A 255 8.48 -3.05 -22.46
CA GLN A 255 8.48 -1.62 -22.77
C GLN A 255 9.53 -0.85 -21.98
N TYR A 256 9.84 -1.29 -20.77
CA TYR A 256 10.80 -0.66 -19.85
C TYR A 256 11.88 -1.68 -19.43
N PRO A 257 12.78 -2.07 -20.33
CA PRO A 257 13.74 -3.14 -20.09
C PRO A 257 14.71 -2.78 -18.96
N GLY A 258 15.00 -3.75 -18.10
CA GLY A 258 16.00 -3.61 -17.04
C GLY A 258 15.58 -2.83 -15.82
N LEU A 259 14.37 -2.27 -15.77
CA LEU A 259 13.92 -1.57 -14.58
C LEU A 259 13.71 -2.53 -13.39
N PRO A 260 14.07 -2.12 -12.16
CA PRO A 260 13.74 -2.86 -10.97
C PRO A 260 12.21 -2.94 -10.79
N VAL A 261 11.73 -4.08 -10.27
CA VAL A 261 10.31 -4.33 -10.00
C VAL A 261 10.11 -4.57 -8.52
N VAL A 262 9.21 -3.81 -7.93
CA VAL A 262 8.82 -3.90 -6.51
C VAL A 262 7.34 -4.23 -6.40
N CYS A 263 6.99 -5.17 -5.52
CA CYS A 263 5.61 -5.54 -5.20
C CYS A 263 5.28 -5.14 -3.77
N ALA A 264 4.26 -4.29 -3.60
CA ALA A 264 3.77 -3.77 -2.34
C ALA A 264 2.24 -3.93 -2.20
N GLY A 265 1.74 -3.76 -0.99
CA GLY A 265 0.33 -3.87 -0.64
C GLY A 265 -0.02 -5.19 0.05
N GLY A 266 -1.14 -5.19 0.79
CA GLY A 266 -1.52 -6.30 1.67
C GLY A 266 -1.66 -7.65 0.95
N VAL A 267 -2.11 -7.67 -0.30
CA VAL A 267 -2.24 -8.90 -1.10
C VAL A 267 -0.87 -9.51 -1.42
N MET A 268 0.16 -8.67 -1.61
CA MET A 268 1.53 -9.10 -1.90
C MET A 268 2.25 -9.70 -0.68
N SER A 269 1.67 -9.60 0.50
CA SER A 269 2.18 -10.25 1.72
C SER A 269 1.98 -11.76 1.73
N SER A 270 1.15 -12.31 0.83
CA SER A 270 0.92 -13.76 0.72
C SER A 270 2.18 -14.49 0.25
N GLY A 271 2.67 -15.44 1.06
CA GLY A 271 3.82 -16.30 0.70
C GLY A 271 3.60 -17.08 -0.61
N ILE A 272 2.37 -17.55 -0.86
CA ILE A 272 2.01 -18.28 -2.08
C ILE A 272 2.22 -17.41 -3.33
N ILE A 273 1.78 -16.14 -3.26
CA ILE A 273 1.95 -15.18 -4.36
C ILE A 273 3.43 -14.89 -4.55
N ARG A 274 4.17 -14.60 -3.47
CA ARG A 274 5.61 -14.32 -3.51
C ARG A 274 6.38 -15.46 -4.15
N ASP A 275 6.19 -16.68 -3.67
CA ASP A 275 6.89 -17.86 -4.17
C ASP A 275 6.62 -18.11 -5.66
N TRP A 276 5.37 -17.96 -6.10
CA TRP A 276 5.02 -18.13 -7.51
C TRP A 276 5.68 -17.09 -8.40
N VAL A 277 5.68 -15.84 -7.98
CA VAL A 277 6.28 -14.73 -8.74
C VAL A 277 7.79 -14.85 -8.77
N GLN A 278 8.46 -15.07 -7.63
CA GLN A 278 9.91 -15.13 -7.53
C GLN A 278 10.51 -16.34 -8.28
N ARG A 279 9.82 -17.48 -8.33
CA ARG A 279 10.27 -18.61 -9.18
C ARG A 279 10.28 -18.28 -10.67
N ARG A 280 9.47 -17.33 -11.13
CA ARG A 280 9.34 -16.95 -12.56
C ARG A 280 10.06 -15.66 -12.92
N LEU A 281 10.26 -14.82 -11.94
CA LEU A 281 10.85 -13.49 -12.00
C LEU A 281 11.72 -13.27 -10.75
N PRO A 282 12.92 -13.90 -10.66
CA PRO A 282 13.73 -13.87 -9.43
C PRO A 282 14.17 -12.47 -8.98
N ALA A 283 14.23 -11.51 -9.92
CA ALA A 283 14.65 -10.13 -9.64
C ALA A 283 13.53 -9.27 -9.01
N VAL A 284 12.28 -9.77 -8.95
CA VAL A 284 11.17 -9.04 -8.33
C VAL A 284 11.33 -9.03 -6.82
N ARG A 285 11.21 -7.84 -6.23
CA ARG A 285 11.32 -7.62 -4.79
C ARG A 285 9.93 -7.48 -4.17
N PHE A 286 9.78 -8.00 -2.97
CA PHE A 286 8.55 -7.90 -2.18
C PHE A 286 8.81 -7.08 -0.93
N VAL A 287 7.91 -6.15 -0.68
CA VAL A 287 7.94 -5.29 0.51
C VAL A 287 7.47 -6.11 1.73
N PRO A 288 8.16 -6.04 2.87
CA PRO A 288 7.69 -6.64 4.11
C PRO A 288 6.32 -6.11 4.52
N ALA A 289 5.48 -6.96 5.11
CA ALA A 289 4.08 -6.65 5.45
C ALA A 289 3.91 -5.38 6.31
N GLN A 290 4.86 -5.11 7.19
CA GLN A 290 4.87 -3.92 8.06
C GLN A 290 4.92 -2.60 7.30
N TYR A 291 5.48 -2.57 6.08
CA TYR A 291 5.53 -1.39 5.21
C TYR A 291 4.46 -1.40 4.11
N ALA A 292 3.72 -2.51 3.97
CA ALA A 292 2.76 -2.69 2.88
C ALA A 292 1.49 -1.84 3.03
N SER A 293 1.20 -1.33 4.22
CA SER A 293 -0.05 -0.63 4.55
C SER A 293 0.14 0.69 5.31
N ASP A 294 1.38 1.10 5.58
CA ASP A 294 1.65 2.33 6.33
C ASP A 294 2.13 3.47 5.41
N ASN A 295 1.45 4.61 5.47
CA ASN A 295 1.73 5.74 4.60
C ASN A 295 2.50 6.86 5.30
N ALA A 296 2.34 7.03 6.62
CA ALA A 296 3.04 8.07 7.37
C ALA A 296 4.56 7.86 7.33
N ILE A 297 5.04 6.61 7.28
CA ILE A 297 6.46 6.30 7.09
C ILE A 297 6.96 6.89 5.76
N GLY A 298 6.29 6.60 4.65
CA GLY A 298 6.68 7.14 3.36
C GLY A 298 6.57 8.67 3.29
N VAL A 299 5.56 9.23 3.94
CA VAL A 299 5.39 10.69 4.05
C VAL A 299 6.54 11.34 4.84
N SER A 300 6.99 10.72 5.94
CA SER A 300 8.16 11.22 6.70
C SER A 300 9.46 11.13 5.92
N ILE A 301 9.66 10.05 5.15
CA ILE A 301 10.81 9.86 4.26
C ILE A 301 10.83 10.94 3.17
N LEU A 302 9.68 11.21 2.54
CA LEU A 302 9.54 12.28 1.54
C LEU A 302 9.83 13.65 2.16
N ALA A 303 9.37 13.90 3.39
CA ALA A 303 9.69 15.14 4.09
C ALA A 303 11.20 15.29 4.32
N ALA A 304 11.90 14.23 4.69
CA ALA A 304 13.34 14.24 4.88
C ALA A 304 14.09 14.53 3.57
N ARG A 305 13.63 13.94 2.47
CA ARG A 305 14.22 14.16 1.13
C ARG A 305 14.02 15.59 0.65
N GLU A 306 12.76 16.08 0.64
CA GLU A 306 12.41 17.42 0.15
C GLU A 306 13.01 18.55 0.99
N ALA A 307 13.16 18.35 2.29
CA ALA A 307 13.85 19.28 3.16
C ALA A 307 15.38 19.21 3.04
N GLY A 308 15.93 18.37 2.15
CA GLY A 308 17.38 18.20 1.96
C GLY A 308 18.10 17.59 3.16
N LEU A 309 17.38 16.87 4.01
CA LEU A 309 17.91 16.24 5.23
C LEU A 309 18.38 14.81 4.98
N TRP A 310 17.89 14.17 3.92
CA TRP A 310 18.21 12.80 3.53
C TRP A 310 18.36 12.71 2.01
N LEU A 311 19.28 11.87 1.50
CA LEU A 311 19.59 11.71 0.06
C LEU A 311 20.04 13.02 -0.62
N LYS A 312 21.06 13.66 -0.06
CA LYS A 312 21.74 14.82 -0.68
C LYS A 312 22.46 14.46 -1.97
#